data_f949b7ee99e35dfab18bed617cd40b5b
#
_entry.id   f949b7ee99e35dfab18bed617cd40b5b
#
_cell.length_a   1.000
_cell.length_b   1.000
_cell.length_c   1.000
_cell.angle_alpha   90.00
_cell.angle_beta   90.00
_cell.angle_gamma   90.00
#
_symmetry.space_group_name_H-M   'P 1'
#
loop_
_entity.id
_entity.type
_entity.pdbx_description
1 polymer ?
#
loop_
_entity_poly.entity_id
_entity_poly.type
_entity_poly.pdbx_seq_one_letter_code
_entity_poly.pdbx_strand_id
1 'polypeptide(L)'
;MEIGTRLSEVLGKFLDLTSDQMKLTASNVANVDTPGYKTQGMDFGSAFAKAMQGLDGVGTGQGNENIGDVAGLVARPDGNNVSIDRESMQLAKEQLQFRTGVELLKREYSRTMDAIHADGK
;
A
#
# COMPACT_ATOMS: atom_id res chain seq x y z
N MET A 1 -18.65 -4.75 -18.78
CA MET A 1 -17.41 -5.48 -18.40
C MET A 1 -16.22 -4.57 -18.13
N GLU A 2 -16.13 -3.43 -18.81
CA GLU A 2 -15.06 -2.48 -18.54
C GLU A 2 -15.05 -1.97 -17.11
N ILE A 3 -16.21 -1.76 -16.51
CA ILE A 3 -16.32 -1.28 -15.14
C ILE A 3 -15.71 -2.30 -14.16
N GLY A 4 -15.99 -3.59 -14.35
CA GLY A 4 -15.41 -4.64 -13.51
C GLY A 4 -13.90 -4.72 -13.66
N THR A 5 -13.39 -4.63 -14.88
CA THR A 5 -11.95 -4.63 -15.17
C THR A 5 -11.28 -3.41 -14.53
N ARG A 6 -11.92 -2.23 -14.65
CA ARG A 6 -11.41 -1.02 -14.04
C ARG A 6 -11.29 -1.15 -12.52
N LEU A 7 -12.33 -1.67 -11.88
CA LEU A 7 -12.31 -1.86 -10.43
C LEU A 7 -11.24 -2.89 -10.03
N SER A 8 -11.06 -3.95 -10.81
CA SER A 8 -9.99 -4.93 -10.56
C SER A 8 -8.61 -4.28 -10.63
N GLU A 9 -8.39 -3.39 -11.60
CA GLU A 9 -7.14 -2.66 -11.74
C GLU A 9 -6.90 -1.73 -10.54
N VAL A 10 -7.95 -1.01 -10.12
CA VAL A 10 -7.88 -0.12 -8.96
C VAL A 10 -7.52 -0.91 -7.70
N LEU A 11 -8.19 -2.03 -7.48
CA LEU A 11 -7.92 -2.89 -6.32
C LEU A 11 -6.51 -3.49 -6.38
N GLY A 12 -6.05 -3.86 -7.59
CA GLY A 12 -4.69 -4.34 -7.78
C GLY A 12 -3.65 -3.29 -7.39
N LYS A 13 -3.86 -2.03 -7.79
CA LYS A 13 -2.96 -0.93 -7.39
C LYS A 13 -2.99 -0.69 -5.89
N PHE A 14 -4.17 -0.77 -5.29
CA PHE A 14 -4.32 -0.64 -3.84
C PHE A 14 -3.50 -1.71 -3.12
N LEU A 15 -3.58 -2.96 -3.58
CA LEU A 15 -2.83 -4.08 -2.99
C LEU A 15 -1.33 -3.92 -3.19
N ASP A 16 -0.89 -3.49 -4.36
CA ASP A 16 0.53 -3.26 -4.64
C ASP A 16 1.10 -2.19 -3.70
N LEU A 17 0.40 -1.08 -3.54
CA LEU A 17 0.85 0.01 -2.67
C LEU A 17 0.83 -0.41 -1.20
N THR A 18 -0.17 -1.18 -0.79
CA THR A 18 -0.22 -1.70 0.58
C THR A 18 0.95 -2.65 0.82
N SER A 19 1.28 -3.48 -0.14
CA SER A 19 2.45 -4.36 -0.07
C SER A 19 3.75 -3.55 0.08
N ASP A 20 3.89 -2.48 -0.69
CA ASP A 20 5.06 -1.60 -0.59
C ASP A 20 5.16 -0.93 0.77
N GLN A 21 4.02 -0.50 1.32
CA GLN A 21 3.96 0.03 2.68
C GLN A 21 4.42 -1.00 3.71
N MET A 22 3.97 -2.24 3.57
CA MET A 22 4.37 -3.32 4.47
C MET A 22 5.87 -3.58 4.40
N LYS A 23 6.47 -3.47 3.22
CA LYS A 23 7.93 -3.60 3.05
C LYS A 23 8.67 -2.49 3.78
N LEU A 24 8.17 -1.26 3.73
CA LEU A 24 8.76 -0.14 4.47
C LEU A 24 8.71 -0.39 5.98
N THR A 25 7.56 -0.82 6.48
CA THR A 25 7.39 -1.13 7.90
C THR A 25 8.34 -2.25 8.32
N ALA A 26 8.46 -3.30 7.51
CA ALA A 26 9.40 -4.40 7.78
C ALA A 26 10.85 -3.91 7.77
N SER A 27 11.20 -3.02 6.86
CA SER A 27 12.54 -2.42 6.80
C SER A 27 12.83 -1.58 8.04
N ASN A 28 11.84 -0.80 8.51
CA ASN A 28 11.98 -0.03 9.74
C ASN A 28 12.26 -0.94 10.94
N VAL A 29 11.49 -2.02 11.06
CA VAL A 29 11.69 -2.99 12.15
C VAL A 29 13.07 -3.64 12.05
N ALA A 30 13.48 -4.03 10.85
CA ALA A 30 14.78 -4.66 10.63
C ALA A 30 15.94 -3.74 11.01
N ASN A 31 15.74 -2.44 10.96
CA ASN A 31 16.76 -1.43 11.24
C ASN A 31 16.60 -0.76 12.60
N VAL A 32 15.83 -1.35 13.50
CA VAL A 32 15.55 -0.77 14.82
C VAL A 32 16.84 -0.55 15.65
N ASP A 33 17.87 -1.35 15.38
CA ASP A 33 19.15 -1.23 16.08
C ASP A 33 20.27 -0.64 15.20
N THR A 34 19.93 -0.18 14.00
CA THR A 34 20.93 0.46 13.12
C THR A 34 21.14 1.91 13.54
N PRO A 35 22.36 2.28 13.97
CA PRO A 35 22.62 3.66 14.38
C PRO A 35 22.33 4.64 13.26
N GLY A 36 21.64 5.73 13.60
CA GLY A 36 21.33 6.81 12.66
C GLY A 36 20.19 6.50 11.69
N TYR A 37 19.58 5.33 11.75
CA TYR A 37 18.48 5.00 10.86
C TYR A 37 17.25 5.85 11.18
N LYS A 38 16.62 6.36 10.13
CA LYS A 38 15.39 7.16 10.23
C LYS A 38 14.22 6.38 9.67
N THR A 39 13.13 6.32 10.44
CA THR A 39 11.90 5.65 10.05
C THR A 39 11.39 6.18 8.71
N GLN A 40 11.14 5.30 7.78
CA GLN A 40 10.61 5.62 6.46
C GLN A 40 9.12 5.34 6.41
N GLY A 41 8.39 6.20 5.73
CA GLY A 41 6.95 6.05 5.54
C GLY A 41 6.55 6.43 4.15
N MET A 42 5.31 6.09 3.80
CA MET A 42 4.72 6.38 2.50
C MET A 42 3.48 7.25 2.69
N ASP A 43 3.37 8.30 1.86
CA ASP A 43 2.11 9.02 1.72
C ASP A 43 1.21 8.20 0.80
N PHE A 44 0.43 7.30 1.38
CA PHE A 44 -0.41 6.36 0.64
C PHE A 44 -1.42 7.09 -0.24
N GLY A 45 -2.05 8.15 0.28
CA GLY A 45 -3.05 8.90 -0.48
C GLY A 45 -2.48 9.47 -1.77
N SER A 46 -1.31 10.11 -1.70
CA SER A 46 -0.65 10.68 -2.88
C SER A 46 -0.18 9.58 -3.83
N ALA A 47 0.37 8.50 -3.31
CA ALA A 47 0.83 7.37 -4.13
C ALA A 47 -0.35 6.73 -4.87
N PHE A 48 -1.47 6.55 -4.17
CA PHE A 48 -2.68 5.97 -4.77
C PHE A 48 -3.25 6.90 -5.85
N ALA A 49 -3.30 8.20 -5.58
CA ALA A 49 -3.78 9.17 -6.57
C ALA A 49 -2.95 9.13 -7.85
N LYS A 50 -1.62 9.05 -7.71
CA LYS A 50 -0.73 8.94 -8.88
C LYS A 50 -0.94 7.64 -9.63
N ALA A 51 -1.14 6.54 -8.91
CA ALA A 51 -1.42 5.25 -9.53
C ALA A 51 -2.73 5.29 -10.33
N MET A 52 -3.75 5.99 -9.83
CA MET A 52 -5.01 6.16 -10.55
C MET A 52 -4.83 6.98 -11.81
N GLN A 53 -4.01 8.02 -11.78
CA GLN A 53 -3.67 8.80 -12.96
C GLN A 53 -2.99 7.93 -14.02
N GLY A 54 -2.12 7.02 -13.61
CA GLY A 54 -1.46 6.07 -14.51
C GLY A 54 -2.45 5.17 -15.23
N LEU A 55 -3.53 4.76 -14.57
CA LEU A 55 -4.57 3.95 -15.20
C LEU A 55 -5.34 4.73 -16.27
N ASP A 56 -5.42 6.05 -16.13
CA ASP A 56 -6.06 6.92 -17.11
C ASP A 56 -5.13 7.34 -18.25
N GLY A 57 -3.91 6.83 -18.26
CA GLY A 57 -2.92 7.20 -19.26
C GLY A 57 -2.31 8.57 -19.05
N VAL A 58 -2.54 9.18 -17.90
CA VAL A 58 -2.03 10.51 -17.57
C VAL A 58 -0.87 10.36 -16.59
N GLY A 59 0.32 10.63 -17.09
CA GLY A 59 1.50 10.67 -16.25
C GLY A 59 2.10 9.30 -15.94
N THR A 60 3.41 9.26 -15.96
CA THR A 60 4.19 8.09 -15.57
C THR A 60 4.94 8.42 -14.29
N GLY A 61 4.20 8.83 -13.28
CA GLY A 61 4.82 9.10 -11.99
C GLY A 61 5.45 7.82 -11.45
N GLN A 62 6.65 7.55 -11.90
CA GLN A 62 7.47 6.54 -11.26
C GLN A 62 8.15 7.24 -10.12
N GLY A 63 7.89 6.85 -8.95
CA GLY A 63 8.77 7.39 -8.02
C GLY A 63 8.51 7.05 -6.59
N ASN A 64 9.59 6.94 -5.92
CA ASN A 64 9.66 6.93 -4.49
C ASN A 64 9.39 8.33 -3.91
N GLU A 65 8.79 9.21 -4.72
CA GLU A 65 8.51 10.58 -4.32
C GLU A 65 7.58 10.65 -3.10
N ASN A 66 6.81 9.58 -2.89
CA ASN A 66 5.87 9.52 -1.77
C ASN A 66 6.46 8.81 -0.56
N ILE A 67 7.74 8.43 -0.64
CA ILE A 67 8.45 7.75 0.43
C ILE A 67 9.45 8.74 1.03
N GLY A 68 9.45 8.85 2.33
CA GLY A 68 10.38 9.75 3.00
C GLY A 68 10.39 9.53 4.51
N ASP A 69 11.17 10.35 5.19
CA ASP A 69 11.29 10.30 6.63
C ASP A 69 9.97 10.66 7.30
N VAL A 70 9.62 9.90 8.33
CA VAL A 70 8.43 10.20 9.14
C VAL A 70 8.78 11.30 10.13
N ALA A 71 8.00 12.37 10.13
CA ALA A 71 8.19 13.51 11.01
C ALA A 71 7.62 13.24 12.42
N GLY A 72 8.14 13.95 13.41
CA GLY A 72 7.58 13.93 14.75
C GLY A 72 8.03 12.79 15.64
N LEU A 73 8.96 11.96 15.18
CA LEU A 73 9.47 10.85 15.98
C LEU A 73 10.68 11.29 16.81
N VAL A 74 10.79 10.72 18.00
CA VAL A 74 11.90 11.01 18.92
C VAL A 74 13.06 10.06 18.60
N ALA A 75 14.24 10.64 18.34
CA ALA A 75 15.45 9.86 18.09
C ALA A 75 16.12 9.46 19.41
N ARG A 76 16.65 8.23 19.44
CA ARG A 76 17.51 7.79 20.54
C ARG A 76 18.89 8.46 20.44
N PRO A 77 19.74 8.33 21.48
CA PRO A 77 21.09 8.92 21.42
C PRO A 77 21.92 8.48 20.21
N ASP A 78 21.69 7.29 19.66
CA ASP A 78 22.39 6.82 18.46
C ASP A 78 21.80 7.40 17.18
N GLY A 79 20.77 8.24 17.26
CA GLY A 79 20.12 8.86 16.13
C GLY A 79 18.99 8.04 15.50
N ASN A 80 18.77 6.82 15.95
CA ASN A 80 17.69 5.95 15.44
C ASN A 80 16.35 6.41 16.02
N ASN A 81 15.33 6.57 15.18
CA ASN A 81 14.01 7.00 15.64
C ASN A 81 12.91 5.96 15.41
N VAL A 82 13.28 4.69 15.16
CA VAL A 82 12.29 3.63 14.97
C VAL A 82 11.61 3.32 16.30
N SER A 83 10.28 3.33 16.29
CA SER A 83 9.44 2.92 17.42
C SER A 83 8.78 1.59 17.09
N ILE A 84 9.13 0.55 17.82
CA ILE A 84 8.55 -0.79 17.61
C ILE A 84 7.04 -0.76 17.84
N ASP A 85 6.57 -0.02 18.83
CA ASP A 85 5.13 0.09 19.09
C ASP A 85 4.41 0.69 17.89
N ARG A 86 4.95 1.78 17.35
CA ARG A 86 4.39 2.42 16.16
C ARG A 86 4.42 1.48 14.95
N GLU A 87 5.54 0.84 14.69
CA GLU A 87 5.68 -0.05 13.53
C GLU A 87 4.76 -1.27 13.65
N SER A 88 4.57 -1.79 14.87
CA SER A 88 3.63 -2.90 15.11
C SER A 88 2.20 -2.48 14.79
N MET A 89 1.79 -1.28 15.20
CA MET A 89 0.47 -0.74 14.87
C MET A 89 0.31 -0.54 13.36
N GLN A 90 1.34 0.00 12.71
CA GLN A 90 1.33 0.19 11.27
C GLN A 90 1.18 -1.13 10.54
N LEU A 91 1.93 -2.14 10.96
CA LEU A 91 1.86 -3.46 10.34
C LEU A 91 0.46 -4.07 10.48
N ALA A 92 -0.14 -3.97 11.67
CA ALA A 92 -1.50 -4.46 11.89
C ALA A 92 -2.51 -3.76 10.99
N LYS A 93 -2.40 -2.43 10.86
CA LYS A 93 -3.25 -1.63 9.98
C LYS A 93 -3.07 -2.04 8.52
N GLU A 94 -1.84 -2.20 8.08
CA GLU A 94 -1.51 -2.57 6.71
C GLU A 94 -1.99 -3.98 6.37
N GLN A 95 -1.89 -4.91 7.30
CA GLN A 95 -2.42 -6.26 7.12
C GLN A 95 -3.94 -6.24 6.98
N LEU A 96 -4.62 -5.40 7.76
CA LEU A 96 -6.06 -5.25 7.64
C LEU A 96 -6.44 -4.65 6.29
N GLN A 97 -5.71 -3.62 5.85
CA GLN A 97 -5.91 -3.02 4.53
C GLN A 97 -5.73 -4.05 3.42
N PHE A 98 -4.67 -4.84 3.49
CA PHE A 98 -4.37 -5.86 2.49
C PHE A 98 -5.47 -6.91 2.44
N ARG A 99 -5.90 -7.41 3.60
CA ARG A 99 -6.98 -8.40 3.68
C ARG A 99 -8.28 -7.85 3.10
N THR A 100 -8.62 -6.61 3.44
CA THR A 100 -9.81 -5.96 2.90
C THR A 100 -9.74 -5.84 1.38
N GLY A 101 -8.59 -5.42 0.86
CA GLY A 101 -8.38 -5.34 -0.59
C GLY A 101 -8.53 -6.68 -1.29
N VAL A 102 -7.97 -7.74 -0.71
CA VAL A 102 -8.09 -9.10 -1.25
C VAL A 102 -9.55 -9.56 -1.28
N GLU A 103 -10.29 -9.32 -0.19
CA GLU A 103 -11.71 -9.71 -0.13
C GLU A 103 -12.55 -8.96 -1.16
N LEU A 104 -12.28 -7.66 -1.34
CA LEU A 104 -12.98 -6.87 -2.34
C LEU A 104 -12.66 -7.35 -3.75
N LEU A 105 -11.41 -7.72 -4.02
CA LEU A 105 -11.00 -8.24 -5.31
C LEU A 105 -11.66 -9.58 -5.61
N LYS A 106 -11.75 -10.45 -4.62
CA LYS A 106 -12.45 -11.73 -4.74
C LYS A 106 -13.92 -11.53 -5.09
N ARG A 107 -14.58 -10.57 -4.44
CA ARG A 107 -15.98 -10.24 -4.73
C ARG A 107 -16.15 -9.75 -6.15
N GLU A 108 -15.21 -8.92 -6.62
CA GLU A 108 -15.25 -8.40 -7.98
C GLU A 108 -15.10 -9.51 -9.01
N TYR A 109 -14.18 -10.44 -8.79
CA TYR A 109 -14.01 -11.61 -9.66
C TYR A 109 -15.26 -12.49 -9.64
N SER A 110 -15.87 -12.74 -8.48
CA SER A 110 -17.10 -13.50 -8.37
C SER A 110 -18.23 -12.85 -9.18
N ARG A 111 -18.38 -11.54 -9.05
CA ARG A 111 -19.41 -10.80 -9.81
C ARG A 111 -19.18 -10.93 -11.31
N THR A 112 -17.93 -10.81 -11.75
CA THR A 112 -17.57 -10.94 -13.16
C THR A 112 -17.86 -12.33 -13.67
N MET A 113 -17.51 -13.36 -12.91
CA MET A 113 -17.78 -14.76 -13.28
C MET A 113 -19.28 -15.05 -13.33
N ASP A 114 -20.03 -14.54 -12.36
CA ASP A 114 -21.49 -14.69 -12.34
C ASP A 114 -22.13 -14.05 -13.57
N ALA A 115 -21.66 -12.86 -13.95
CA ALA A 115 -22.14 -12.18 -15.16
C ALA A 115 -21.82 -12.97 -16.42
N ILE A 116 -20.63 -13.53 -16.51
CA ILE A 116 -20.22 -14.38 -17.64
C ILE A 116 -21.09 -15.63 -17.72
N HIS A 117 -21.35 -16.30 -16.60
CA HIS A 117 -22.19 -17.50 -16.55
C HIS A 117 -23.64 -17.20 -16.87
N ALA A 118 -24.16 -16.04 -16.43
CA ALA A 118 -25.51 -15.62 -16.75
C ALA A 118 -25.70 -15.40 -18.25
N ASP A 119 -24.68 -14.86 -18.93
CA ASP A 119 -24.72 -14.63 -20.38
C ASP A 119 -24.46 -15.91 -21.19
N GLY A 120 -23.92 -16.94 -20.54
CA GLY A 120 -23.51 -18.16 -21.21
C GLY A 120 -24.59 -19.23 -21.37
N LYS A 121 -25.84 -18.87 -21.18
CA LYS A 121 -26.94 -19.87 -21.29
C LYS A 121 -27.22 -20.28 -22.71
#